data_dbd7d0980ff65391060b40cd1e68e1d6
#
_entry.id   dbd7d0980ff65391060b40cd1e68e1d6
#
_cell.length_a   1.000
_cell.length_b   1.000
_cell.length_c   1.000
_cell.angle_alpha   90.00
_cell.angle_beta   90.00
_cell.angle_gamma   90.00
#
_symmetry.space_group_name_H-M   'P 1'
#
loop_
_entity.id
_entity.type
_entity.pdbx_description
1 polymer ?
#
loop_
_entity_poly.entity_id
_entity_poly.type
_entity_poly.pdbx_seq_one_letter_code
_entity_poly.pdbx_strand_id
1 'polypeptide(L)'
;SLILALHETGFEKFILIINHSENQAALNVAAKDLANRYQIQCIVCDWVPPHNDFWPQVLKNAEHQGHGGEDETACVMATVPELVHLENAKPYYAPEDEYPVKMGGLYYYGGSVGVFTPVEKYLDHSPGYIGDPADATAEEGIVCLEQYAKWIAQAAEKYLF
;
A
#
# COMPACT_ATOMS: atom_id res chain seq x y z
N SER A 1 19.49 -2.62 -14.21
CA SER A 1 18.20 -2.13 -13.67
C SER A 1 18.08 -0.62 -13.92
N LEU A 2 16.87 -0.07 -13.84
CA LEU A 2 16.64 1.38 -14.00
C LEU A 2 17.48 2.19 -13.00
N ILE A 3 17.58 1.78 -11.75
CA ILE A 3 18.37 2.47 -10.71
C ILE A 3 19.85 2.53 -11.09
N LEU A 4 20.43 1.44 -11.59
CA LEU A 4 21.82 1.45 -12.03
C LEU A 4 22.04 2.45 -13.18
N ALA A 5 21.14 2.48 -14.17
CA ALA A 5 21.23 3.43 -15.27
C ALA A 5 21.13 4.89 -14.79
N LEU A 6 20.22 5.17 -13.85
CA LEU A 6 20.12 6.50 -13.24
C LEU A 6 21.37 6.85 -12.42
N HIS A 7 21.92 5.90 -11.69
CA HIS A 7 23.14 6.10 -10.91
C HIS A 7 24.35 6.44 -11.83
N GLU A 8 24.48 5.75 -12.95
CA GLU A 8 25.50 6.06 -13.97
C GLU A 8 25.38 7.48 -14.55
N THR A 9 24.19 8.07 -14.49
CA THR A 9 23.95 9.47 -14.92
C THR A 9 24.11 10.48 -13.78
N GLY A 10 24.53 10.06 -12.58
CA GLY A 10 24.85 10.93 -11.45
C GLY A 10 23.80 11.03 -10.36
N PHE A 11 22.71 10.25 -10.42
CA PHE A 11 21.79 10.15 -9.29
C PHE A 11 22.40 9.30 -8.18
N GLU A 12 22.41 9.80 -6.95
CA GLU A 12 23.04 9.13 -5.79
C GLU A 12 22.06 8.65 -4.76
N LYS A 13 20.84 9.22 -4.71
CA LYS A 13 19.84 8.96 -3.69
C LYS A 13 18.55 8.48 -4.32
N PHE A 14 18.00 7.39 -3.80
CA PHE A 14 16.84 6.74 -4.38
C PHE A 14 15.79 6.43 -3.33
N ILE A 15 14.53 6.71 -3.67
CA ILE A 15 13.36 6.33 -2.90
C ILE A 15 12.58 5.32 -3.75
N LEU A 16 12.38 4.13 -3.21
CA LEU A 16 11.53 3.09 -3.79
C LEU A 16 10.20 3.12 -3.06
N ILE A 17 9.16 3.58 -3.73
CA ILE A 17 7.83 3.66 -3.12
C ILE A 17 7.08 2.38 -3.44
N ILE A 18 6.61 1.72 -2.39
CA ILE A 18 5.75 0.54 -2.47
C ILE A 18 4.31 1.06 -2.54
N ASN A 19 3.69 1.00 -3.70
CA ASN A 19 2.26 1.31 -3.87
C ASN A 19 1.38 0.07 -4.04
N HIS A 20 1.91 -1.09 -3.76
CA HIS A 20 1.21 -2.36 -3.61
C HIS A 20 1.99 -3.26 -2.67
N SER A 21 1.37 -3.72 -1.60
CA SER A 21 2.05 -4.43 -0.48
C SER A 21 2.83 -5.68 -0.92
N GLU A 22 2.36 -6.39 -1.95
CA GLU A 22 3.07 -7.58 -2.47
C GLU A 22 4.44 -7.27 -3.09
N ASN A 23 4.70 -6.02 -3.47
CA ASN A 23 6.00 -5.60 -3.99
C ASN A 23 7.07 -5.44 -2.89
N GLN A 24 6.68 -5.40 -1.62
CA GLN A 24 7.59 -5.12 -0.50
C GLN A 24 8.77 -6.09 -0.46
N ALA A 25 8.50 -7.39 -0.54
CA ALA A 25 9.56 -8.41 -0.49
C ALA A 25 10.56 -8.26 -1.65
N ALA A 26 10.07 -8.06 -2.87
CA ALA A 26 10.90 -7.90 -4.05
C ALA A 26 11.75 -6.61 -3.99
N LEU A 27 11.16 -5.49 -3.57
CA LEU A 27 11.88 -4.22 -3.44
C LEU A 27 12.90 -4.24 -2.32
N ASN A 28 12.64 -4.90 -1.19
CA ASN A 28 13.61 -5.07 -0.11
C ASN A 28 14.82 -5.90 -0.56
N VAL A 29 14.60 -6.97 -1.32
CA VAL A 29 15.71 -7.77 -1.89
C VAL A 29 16.51 -6.93 -2.89
N ALA A 30 15.86 -6.20 -3.77
CA ALA A 30 16.52 -5.33 -4.75
C ALA A 30 17.33 -4.21 -4.06
N ALA A 31 16.78 -3.55 -3.05
CA ALA A 31 17.46 -2.51 -2.28
C ALA A 31 18.72 -3.05 -1.59
N LYS A 32 18.61 -4.23 -0.98
CA LYS A 32 19.77 -4.90 -0.35
C LYS A 32 20.85 -5.26 -1.36
N ASP A 33 20.47 -5.72 -2.55
CA ASP A 33 21.42 -6.04 -3.63
C ASP A 33 22.13 -4.78 -4.14
N LEU A 34 21.38 -3.67 -4.34
CA LEU A 34 21.94 -2.38 -4.72
C LEU A 34 22.96 -1.88 -3.69
N ALA A 35 22.63 -1.94 -2.41
CA ALA A 35 23.53 -1.51 -1.35
C ALA A 35 24.82 -2.37 -1.29
N ASN A 36 24.67 -3.68 -1.34
CA ASN A 36 25.80 -4.59 -1.13
C ASN A 36 26.74 -4.71 -2.34
N ARG A 37 26.19 -4.73 -3.55
CA ARG A 37 26.98 -4.94 -4.77
C ARG A 37 27.45 -3.66 -5.43
N TYR A 38 26.64 -2.61 -5.35
CA TYR A 38 26.86 -1.39 -6.09
C TYR A 38 27.11 -0.18 -5.17
N GLN A 39 27.05 -0.35 -3.86
CA GLN A 39 27.23 0.70 -2.86
C GLN A 39 26.23 1.85 -3.04
N ILE A 40 25.05 1.56 -3.59
CA ILE A 40 23.97 2.52 -3.80
C ILE A 40 23.03 2.49 -2.61
N GLN A 41 22.91 3.63 -1.93
CA GLN A 41 21.94 3.79 -0.86
C GLN A 41 20.56 4.09 -1.43
N CYS A 42 19.56 3.33 -1.00
CA CYS A 42 18.16 3.65 -1.25
C CYS A 42 17.32 3.36 0.00
N ILE A 43 16.21 4.05 0.11
CA ILE A 43 15.17 3.73 1.09
C ILE A 43 13.99 3.08 0.38
N VAL A 44 13.35 2.15 1.05
CA VAL A 44 12.10 1.51 0.60
C VAL A 44 11.00 2.02 1.51
N CYS A 45 10.08 2.77 0.94
CA CYS A 45 8.96 3.36 1.68
C CYS A 45 7.67 2.66 1.28
N ASP A 46 6.92 2.20 2.25
CA ASP A 46 5.50 1.95 2.05
C ASP A 46 4.80 3.31 1.87
N TRP A 47 3.79 3.36 1.00
CA TRP A 47 2.99 4.55 0.82
C TRP A 47 2.05 4.80 2.01
N VAL A 48 1.69 3.74 2.72
CA VAL A 48 0.85 3.80 3.92
C VAL A 48 1.68 4.18 5.14
N PRO A 49 1.26 5.15 5.94
CA PRO A 49 1.94 5.49 7.19
C PRO A 49 2.02 4.26 8.12
N PRO A 50 3.15 4.08 8.83
CA PRO A 50 3.39 2.89 9.65
C PRO A 50 2.50 2.80 10.89
N HIS A 51 1.70 3.82 11.18
CA HIS A 51 0.80 3.89 12.32
C HIS A 51 -0.63 4.12 11.86
N ASN A 52 -1.49 3.19 12.15
CA ASN A 52 -2.91 3.23 11.80
C ASN A 52 -3.73 4.29 12.57
N ASP A 53 -3.08 5.13 13.38
CA ASP A 53 -3.75 6.22 14.10
C ASP A 53 -4.32 7.32 13.17
N PHE A 54 -3.85 7.36 11.94
CA PHE A 54 -4.30 8.32 10.95
C PHE A 54 -5.67 7.96 10.35
N TRP A 55 -5.85 6.71 9.93
CA TRP A 55 -7.10 6.28 9.29
C TRP A 55 -8.36 6.51 10.13
N PRO A 56 -8.38 6.21 11.43
CA PRO A 56 -9.56 6.49 12.26
C PRO A 56 -9.97 7.97 12.33
N GLN A 57 -9.09 8.89 11.92
CA GLN A 57 -9.37 10.32 11.89
C GLN A 57 -9.98 10.77 10.56
N VAL A 58 -9.88 9.96 9.52
CA VAL A 58 -10.24 10.33 8.14
C VAL A 58 -11.29 9.40 7.57
N LEU A 59 -11.15 8.09 7.79
CA LEU A 59 -11.99 7.06 7.18
C LEU A 59 -13.09 6.61 8.13
N LYS A 60 -14.26 6.28 7.58
CA LYS A 60 -15.41 5.78 8.34
C LYS A 60 -15.22 4.33 8.80
N ASN A 61 -14.60 3.51 7.93
CA ASN A 61 -14.37 2.09 8.17
C ASN A 61 -12.89 1.76 8.39
N ALA A 62 -12.18 2.58 9.16
CA ALA A 62 -10.74 2.45 9.38
C ALA A 62 -10.29 1.06 9.88
N GLU A 63 -11.15 0.34 10.59
CA GLU A 63 -10.86 -1.01 11.12
C GLU A 63 -10.90 -2.11 10.04
N HIS A 64 -11.52 -1.84 8.90
CA HIS A 64 -11.78 -2.78 7.83
C HIS A 64 -11.13 -2.37 6.50
N GLN A 65 -9.99 -1.69 6.58
CA GLN A 65 -9.25 -1.36 5.37
C GLN A 65 -8.60 -2.59 4.75
N GLY A 66 -8.68 -2.68 3.44
CA GLY A 66 -8.14 -3.80 2.67
C GLY A 66 -8.08 -3.46 1.19
N HIS A 67 -7.74 -4.45 0.38
CA HIS A 67 -7.61 -4.30 -1.06
C HIS A 67 -8.86 -3.66 -1.70
N GLY A 68 -8.69 -2.54 -2.40
CA GLY A 68 -9.78 -1.81 -3.03
C GLY A 68 -10.83 -1.26 -2.05
N GLY A 69 -10.50 -1.10 -0.78
CA GLY A 69 -11.38 -0.58 0.25
C GLY A 69 -11.60 0.93 0.17
N GLU A 70 -12.05 1.51 1.28
CA GLU A 70 -12.40 2.93 1.36
C GLU A 70 -11.22 3.85 1.04
N ASP A 71 -10.04 3.62 1.64
CA ASP A 71 -8.85 4.44 1.46
C ASP A 71 -8.32 4.43 0.02
N GLU A 72 -8.17 3.25 -0.58
CA GLU A 72 -7.69 3.13 -1.96
C GLU A 72 -8.70 3.73 -2.94
N THR A 73 -10.00 3.47 -2.74
CA THR A 73 -11.08 4.06 -3.56
C THR A 73 -11.10 5.57 -3.43
N ALA A 74 -10.95 6.12 -2.22
CA ALA A 74 -10.90 7.56 -1.98
C ALA A 74 -9.71 8.21 -2.73
N CYS A 75 -8.53 7.59 -2.71
CA CYS A 75 -7.37 8.07 -3.46
C CYS A 75 -7.61 8.10 -4.97
N VAL A 76 -8.29 7.10 -5.52
CA VAL A 76 -8.67 7.10 -6.94
C VAL A 76 -9.70 8.19 -7.23
N MET A 77 -10.71 8.38 -6.36
CA MET A 77 -11.69 9.45 -6.50
C MET A 77 -11.06 10.86 -6.47
N ALA A 78 -10.01 11.04 -5.68
CA ALA A 78 -9.29 12.31 -5.60
C ALA A 78 -8.46 12.63 -6.85
N THR A 79 -8.11 11.63 -7.64
CA THR A 79 -7.20 11.78 -8.80
C THR A 79 -7.90 11.60 -10.14
N VAL A 80 -8.72 10.58 -10.29
CA VAL A 80 -9.41 10.19 -11.53
C VAL A 80 -10.84 9.71 -11.23
N PRO A 81 -11.72 10.59 -10.71
CA PRO A 81 -13.05 10.21 -10.22
C PRO A 81 -13.93 9.54 -11.29
N GLU A 82 -13.68 9.83 -12.56
CA GLU A 82 -14.42 9.23 -13.68
C GLU A 82 -14.18 7.71 -13.85
N LEU A 83 -13.18 7.15 -13.18
CA LEU A 83 -12.92 5.71 -13.19
C LEU A 83 -13.57 4.96 -12.01
N VAL A 84 -14.23 5.67 -11.10
CA VAL A 84 -14.85 5.07 -9.92
C VAL A 84 -16.34 4.91 -10.12
N HIS A 85 -16.84 3.68 -9.94
CA HIS A 85 -18.23 3.27 -10.17
C HIS A 85 -18.87 2.78 -8.86
N LEU A 86 -19.11 3.70 -7.93
CA LEU A 86 -19.67 3.41 -6.60
C LEU A 86 -21.08 2.80 -6.64
N GLU A 87 -21.82 2.98 -7.72
CA GLU A 87 -23.15 2.37 -7.92
C GLU A 87 -23.12 0.84 -7.91
N ASN A 88 -21.94 0.26 -8.10
CA ASN A 88 -21.73 -1.19 -8.07
C ASN A 88 -21.11 -1.67 -6.73
N ALA A 89 -20.70 -0.75 -5.89
CA ALA A 89 -20.03 -1.07 -4.63
C ALA A 89 -21.00 -1.65 -3.60
N LYS A 90 -20.53 -2.68 -2.88
CA LYS A 90 -21.21 -3.27 -1.73
C LYS A 90 -20.16 -3.62 -0.68
N PRO A 91 -20.45 -3.46 0.61
CA PRO A 91 -19.50 -3.87 1.63
C PRO A 91 -19.21 -5.38 1.52
N TYR A 92 -17.93 -5.72 1.58
CA TYR A 92 -17.45 -7.09 1.63
C TYR A 92 -16.36 -7.23 2.68
N TYR A 93 -16.62 -8.02 3.68
CA TYR A 93 -15.68 -8.34 4.74
C TYR A 93 -15.39 -9.83 4.67
N ALA A 94 -14.10 -10.17 4.45
CA ALA A 94 -13.69 -11.56 4.40
C ALA A 94 -14.00 -12.25 5.73
N PRO A 95 -14.58 -13.47 5.72
CA PRO A 95 -14.82 -14.24 6.93
C PRO A 95 -13.52 -14.46 7.73
N GLU A 96 -13.55 -14.23 9.04
CA GLU A 96 -12.36 -14.32 9.90
C GLU A 96 -11.72 -15.73 9.94
N ASP A 97 -12.51 -16.75 9.70
CA ASP A 97 -12.11 -18.16 9.71
C ASP A 97 -11.57 -18.64 8.35
N GLU A 98 -11.96 -18.01 7.26
CA GLU A 98 -11.46 -18.35 5.92
C GLU A 98 -10.17 -17.63 5.58
N TYR A 99 -9.98 -16.42 6.12
CA TYR A 99 -8.80 -15.60 5.86
C TYR A 99 -8.27 -15.05 7.18
N PRO A 100 -7.27 -15.69 7.78
CA PRO A 100 -6.65 -15.20 9.01
C PRO A 100 -5.90 -13.89 8.81
N VAL A 101 -6.55 -12.93 8.13
CA VAL A 101 -5.85 -11.90 7.46
C VAL A 101 -6.59 -10.60 7.50
N LYS A 102 -6.09 -9.68 8.29
CA LYS A 102 -6.70 -8.36 8.45
C LYS A 102 -6.30 -7.34 7.38
N MET A 103 -5.46 -7.64 6.42
CA MET A 103 -5.07 -6.64 5.39
C MET A 103 -4.60 -7.32 4.11
N GLY A 104 -5.14 -6.90 2.97
CA GLY A 104 -4.94 -7.49 1.65
C GLY A 104 -3.56 -8.09 1.37
N GLY A 105 -3.49 -9.37 1.26
CA GLY A 105 -2.41 -10.13 0.63
C GLY A 105 -1.17 -10.46 1.46
N LEU A 106 -0.72 -9.64 2.40
CA LEU A 106 0.45 -9.92 3.23
C LEU A 106 0.07 -10.18 4.68
N TYR A 107 0.16 -11.43 5.07
CA TYR A 107 -0.35 -11.92 6.33
C TYR A 107 0.75 -12.39 7.24
N TYR A 108 0.94 -11.65 8.31
CA TYR A 108 1.84 -12.04 9.38
C TYR A 108 1.05 -12.60 10.54
N TYR A 109 1.01 -13.90 10.66
CA TYR A 109 0.63 -14.53 11.89
C TYR A 109 1.75 -14.39 12.91
N GLY A 110 1.54 -13.57 13.94
CA GLY A 110 2.51 -13.40 15.02
C GLY A 110 3.90 -12.94 14.57
N GLY A 111 3.98 -12.21 13.44
CA GLY A 111 5.21 -11.57 12.98
C GLY A 111 6.23 -12.47 12.27
N SER A 112 6.02 -13.78 12.17
CA SER A 112 7.02 -14.70 11.62
C SER A 112 6.50 -15.75 10.65
N VAL A 113 5.20 -15.82 10.41
CA VAL A 113 4.58 -16.80 9.51
C VAL A 113 3.84 -16.09 8.39
N GLY A 114 4.26 -16.31 7.15
CA GLY A 114 3.53 -15.89 5.95
C GLY A 114 2.68 -17.06 5.41
N VAL A 115 1.41 -16.81 5.16
CA VAL A 115 0.52 -17.79 4.52
C VAL A 115 0.21 -17.29 3.10
N PHE A 116 0.52 -18.13 2.11
CA PHE A 116 0.27 -17.82 0.71
C PHE A 116 -0.89 -18.66 0.21
N THR A 117 -1.99 -18.02 -0.14
CA THR A 117 -3.19 -18.68 -0.63
C THR A 117 -3.32 -18.44 -2.13
N PRO A 118 -3.69 -19.45 -2.94
CA PRO A 118 -3.95 -19.26 -4.36
C PRO A 118 -5.04 -18.21 -4.60
N VAL A 119 -4.80 -17.32 -5.57
CA VAL A 119 -5.71 -16.20 -5.93
C VAL A 119 -7.13 -16.68 -6.23
N GLU A 120 -7.28 -17.84 -6.85
CA GLU A 120 -8.57 -18.44 -7.18
C GLU A 120 -9.48 -18.62 -5.97
N LYS A 121 -8.91 -18.92 -4.81
CA LYS A 121 -9.69 -19.03 -3.54
C LYS A 121 -10.27 -17.70 -3.07
N TYR A 122 -9.65 -16.59 -3.44
CA TYR A 122 -10.18 -15.25 -3.16
C TYR A 122 -11.29 -14.86 -4.14
N LEU A 123 -11.12 -15.20 -5.41
CA LEU A 123 -12.03 -14.79 -6.47
C LEU A 123 -13.38 -15.51 -6.38
N ASP A 124 -13.42 -16.73 -5.86
CA ASP A 124 -14.65 -17.51 -5.75
C ASP A 124 -15.73 -16.83 -4.88
N HIS A 125 -15.35 -15.98 -3.96
CA HIS A 125 -16.28 -15.39 -2.97
C HIS A 125 -16.14 -13.87 -2.82
N SER A 126 -15.11 -13.25 -3.39
CA SER A 126 -14.83 -11.83 -3.28
C SER A 126 -15.25 -11.06 -4.53
N PRO A 127 -15.82 -9.85 -4.39
CA PRO A 127 -16.04 -8.95 -5.52
C PRO A 127 -14.74 -8.34 -6.09
N GLY A 128 -13.57 -8.74 -5.58
CA GLY A 128 -12.26 -8.23 -5.97
C GLY A 128 -11.72 -7.13 -5.05
N TYR A 129 -12.40 -6.86 -3.94
CA TYR A 129 -12.00 -5.91 -2.91
C TYR A 129 -12.41 -6.39 -1.51
N ILE A 130 -11.88 -5.74 -0.47
CA ILE A 130 -12.20 -6.00 0.94
C ILE A 130 -12.46 -4.66 1.63
N GLY A 131 -13.54 -4.56 2.40
CA GLY A 131 -13.99 -3.35 3.07
C GLY A 131 -15.26 -2.78 2.46
N ASP A 132 -15.47 -1.49 2.63
CA ASP A 132 -16.62 -0.76 2.06
C ASP A 132 -16.17 0.42 1.19
N PRO A 133 -15.96 0.22 -0.11
CA PRO A 133 -15.59 1.31 -1.02
C PRO A 133 -16.72 2.32 -1.23
N ALA A 134 -17.97 2.00 -0.87
CA ALA A 134 -19.10 2.92 -1.05
C ALA A 134 -19.06 4.13 -0.11
N ASP A 135 -18.30 4.01 1.00
CA ASP A 135 -18.11 5.11 1.95
C ASP A 135 -17.03 6.12 1.52
N ALA A 136 -16.22 5.79 0.52
CA ALA A 136 -15.12 6.62 0.05
C ALA A 136 -15.57 7.98 -0.50
N THR A 137 -14.80 9.02 -0.22
CA THR A 137 -14.98 10.36 -0.77
C THR A 137 -13.68 10.92 -1.36
N ALA A 138 -13.78 11.81 -2.34
CA ALA A 138 -12.60 12.47 -2.91
C ALA A 138 -11.84 13.32 -1.88
N GLU A 139 -12.55 13.93 -0.95
CA GLU A 139 -11.98 14.75 0.12
C GLU A 139 -11.10 13.90 1.05
N GLU A 140 -11.56 12.73 1.45
CA GLU A 140 -10.76 11.76 2.23
C GLU A 140 -9.52 11.33 1.46
N GLY A 141 -9.66 11.08 0.16
CA GLY A 141 -8.55 10.72 -0.72
C GLY A 141 -7.46 11.80 -0.80
N ILE A 142 -7.85 13.08 -0.88
CA ILE A 142 -6.90 14.21 -0.84
C ILE A 142 -6.11 14.19 0.47
N VAL A 143 -6.80 14.03 1.60
CA VAL A 143 -6.16 14.01 2.94
C VAL A 143 -5.21 12.81 3.05
N CYS A 144 -5.61 11.63 2.57
CA CYS A 144 -4.76 10.44 2.54
C CYS A 144 -3.50 10.66 1.71
N LEU A 145 -3.65 11.13 0.47
CA LEU A 145 -2.50 11.37 -0.43
C LEU A 145 -1.53 12.40 0.13
N GLU A 146 -2.01 13.48 0.73
CA GLU A 146 -1.16 14.47 1.40
C GLU A 146 -0.39 13.87 2.58
N GLN A 147 -1.03 13.02 3.37
CA GLN A 147 -0.38 12.38 4.50
C GLN A 147 0.68 11.37 4.05
N TYR A 148 0.40 10.60 3.02
CA TYR A 148 1.38 9.68 2.42
C TYR A 148 2.59 10.43 1.88
N ALA A 149 2.37 11.52 1.16
CA ALA A 149 3.45 12.37 0.64
C ALA A 149 4.31 12.96 1.77
N LYS A 150 3.68 13.46 2.85
CA LYS A 150 4.39 13.96 4.04
C LYS A 150 5.24 12.87 4.69
N TRP A 151 4.69 11.68 4.85
CA TRP A 151 5.40 10.54 5.41
C TRP A 151 6.65 10.18 4.59
N ILE A 152 6.51 10.07 3.27
CA ILE A 152 7.63 9.76 2.36
C ILE A 152 8.69 10.85 2.41
N ALA A 153 8.29 12.13 2.42
CA ALA A 153 9.20 13.25 2.52
C ALA A 153 10.01 13.23 3.84
N GLN A 154 9.34 12.98 4.97
CA GLN A 154 10.00 12.84 6.27
C GLN A 154 11.00 11.67 6.30
N ALA A 155 10.65 10.54 5.69
CA ALA A 155 11.57 9.42 5.56
C ALA A 155 12.80 9.77 4.71
N ALA A 156 12.59 10.50 3.62
CA ALA A 156 13.67 10.98 2.76
C ALA A 156 14.62 11.94 3.52
N GLU A 157 14.08 12.94 4.19
CA GLU A 157 14.86 13.90 5.00
C GLU A 157 15.67 13.18 6.08
N LYS A 158 15.07 12.22 6.75
CA LYS A 158 15.73 11.53 7.88
C LYS A 158 16.84 10.58 7.45
N TYR A 159 16.69 9.91 6.31
CA TYR A 159 17.55 8.77 5.95
C TYR A 159 18.41 9.00 4.70
N LEU A 160 18.13 10.01 3.90
CA LEU A 160 18.88 10.32 2.68
C LEU A 160 19.61 11.67 2.72
N PHE A 161 19.21 12.56 3.60
CA PHE A 161 19.79 13.90 3.71
C PHE A 161 20.27 14.18 5.13
#